data_aa877349521c8b35735a9648d2aed919
#
_entry.id   aa877349521c8b35735a9648d2aed919
#
_cell.length_a   1.000
_cell.length_b   1.000
_cell.length_c   1.000
_cell.angle_alpha   90.00
_cell.angle_beta   90.00
_cell.angle_gamma   90.00
#
_symmetry.space_group_name_H-M   'P 1'
#
loop_
_entity.id
_entity.type
_entity.pdbx_description
1 polymer ?
#
loop_
_entity_poly.entity_id
_entity_poly.type
_entity_poly.pdbx_seq_one_letter_code
_entity_poly.pdbx_strand_id
1 'polypeptide(L)'
;METHFATLWENISDVVPERKALICGNIERTWKEYDERAARLASLLTKNGLGDNSKVGLYLHNSNEYLEAQYSIFKIKGVPINVNYRYKEDELVYLLDNADAEAVFYQGCYASQIESIKEKLPKVKVFIQVNDGTTELPEFSVDFEDSISNNDPMERQERSGENIYMLYTGGTTGMPKGVMYTHQGFVSGMLKTGTAWGLLPIAPEELENTTGFDLDIVPGLVKNLEESNGLIVSLPACPLMHGTGMWLGALIPLSVGGTVVTIPQLGLDPDLLSVSYTHLTLPTTPYV
;
A
#
# COMPACT_ATOMS: atom_id res chain seq x y z
N MET A 1 -14.67 4.55 -16.66
CA MET A 1 -13.98 5.19 -15.49
C MET A 1 -12.48 5.09 -15.69
N GLU A 2 -11.69 6.14 -15.39
CA GLU A 2 -10.23 6.05 -15.56
C GLU A 2 -9.59 5.13 -14.53
N THR A 3 -8.59 4.35 -14.97
CA THR A 3 -7.95 3.31 -14.18
C THR A 3 -6.94 3.92 -13.19
N HIS A 4 -7.30 3.98 -11.91
CA HIS A 4 -6.45 4.46 -10.83
C HIS A 4 -6.63 3.57 -9.58
N PHE A 5 -5.55 3.24 -8.85
CA PHE A 5 -5.64 2.35 -7.68
C PHE A 5 -6.67 2.80 -6.65
N ALA A 6 -6.67 4.08 -6.30
CA ALA A 6 -7.62 4.55 -5.29
C ALA A 6 -9.08 4.44 -5.77
N THR A 7 -9.37 4.74 -7.04
CA THR A 7 -10.71 4.58 -7.61
C THR A 7 -11.13 3.12 -7.63
N LEU A 8 -10.21 2.22 -8.01
CA LEU A 8 -10.44 0.78 -8.02
C LEU A 8 -10.78 0.26 -6.61
N TRP A 9 -9.98 0.64 -5.60
CA TRP A 9 -10.16 0.15 -4.23
C TRP A 9 -11.39 0.76 -3.53
N GLU A 10 -11.75 2.00 -3.84
CA GLU A 10 -13.00 2.62 -3.40
C GLU A 10 -14.22 1.83 -3.93
N ASN A 11 -14.20 1.43 -5.21
CA ASN A 11 -15.26 0.60 -5.80
C ASN A 11 -15.32 -0.80 -5.16
N ILE A 12 -14.18 -1.41 -4.88
CA ILE A 12 -14.11 -2.70 -4.18
C ILE A 12 -14.67 -2.58 -2.77
N SER A 13 -14.32 -1.51 -2.04
CA SER A 13 -14.87 -1.25 -0.70
C SER A 13 -16.39 -1.12 -0.70
N ASP A 14 -16.99 -0.57 -1.75
CA ASP A 14 -18.44 -0.48 -1.90
C ASP A 14 -19.09 -1.85 -2.14
N VAL A 15 -18.40 -2.78 -2.79
CA VAL A 15 -18.92 -4.12 -3.13
C VAL A 15 -18.80 -5.11 -1.99
N VAL A 16 -17.64 -5.10 -1.29
CA VAL A 16 -17.32 -6.06 -0.22
C VAL A 16 -16.86 -5.36 1.07
N PRO A 17 -17.65 -4.41 1.62
CA PRO A 17 -17.22 -3.54 2.73
C PRO A 17 -16.80 -4.29 3.98
N GLU A 18 -17.47 -5.40 4.30
CA GLU A 18 -17.24 -6.15 5.54
C GLU A 18 -16.17 -7.26 5.40
N ARG A 19 -15.68 -7.49 4.17
CA ARG A 19 -14.61 -8.45 3.96
C ARG A 19 -13.28 -7.89 4.46
N LYS A 20 -12.43 -8.77 5.01
CA LYS A 20 -11.08 -8.42 5.44
C LYS A 20 -10.23 -8.05 4.22
N ALA A 21 -9.68 -6.84 4.24
CA ALA A 21 -8.70 -6.37 3.25
C ALA A 21 -7.27 -6.62 3.73
N LEU A 22 -7.00 -6.30 5.01
CA LEU A 22 -5.66 -6.39 5.59
C LEU A 22 -5.69 -7.16 6.92
N ILE A 23 -4.65 -7.94 7.16
CA ILE A 23 -4.41 -8.64 8.41
C ILE A 23 -2.93 -8.50 8.77
N CYS A 24 -2.63 -8.07 10.01
CA CYS A 24 -1.27 -8.05 10.53
C CYS A 24 -1.28 -8.54 12.00
N GLY A 25 -0.76 -9.72 12.24
CA GLY A 25 -0.89 -10.37 13.55
C GLY A 25 -2.37 -10.54 13.95
N ASN A 26 -2.77 -9.90 15.06
CA ASN A 26 -4.16 -9.92 15.54
C ASN A 26 -5.00 -8.72 15.07
N ILE A 27 -4.43 -7.85 14.24
CA ILE A 27 -5.09 -6.63 13.78
C ILE A 27 -5.65 -6.90 12.39
N GLU A 28 -6.96 -6.85 12.27
CA GLU A 28 -7.68 -7.01 11.03
C GLU A 28 -8.30 -5.68 10.60
N ARG A 29 -8.40 -5.46 9.28
CA ARG A 29 -9.09 -4.32 8.67
C ARG A 29 -10.01 -4.83 7.59
N THR A 30 -11.28 -4.47 7.65
CA THR A 30 -12.22 -4.66 6.55
C THR A 30 -11.91 -3.70 5.41
N TRP A 31 -12.46 -3.95 4.22
CA TRP A 31 -12.34 -3.04 3.09
C TRP A 31 -12.86 -1.64 3.41
N LYS A 32 -13.98 -1.57 4.14
CA LYS A 32 -14.54 -0.31 4.61
C LYS A 32 -13.62 0.43 5.58
N GLU A 33 -13.06 -0.27 6.57
CA GLU A 33 -12.10 0.32 7.51
C GLU A 33 -10.82 0.76 6.81
N TYR A 34 -10.29 -0.04 5.88
CA TYR A 34 -9.12 0.29 5.08
C TYR A 34 -9.34 1.56 4.25
N ASP A 35 -10.51 1.67 3.57
CA ASP A 35 -10.87 2.85 2.80
C ASP A 35 -11.03 4.10 3.68
N GLU A 36 -11.74 3.99 4.81
CA GLU A 36 -11.97 5.09 5.73
C GLU A 36 -10.68 5.58 6.39
N ARG A 37 -9.82 4.68 6.89
CA ARG A 37 -8.55 5.03 7.53
C ARG A 37 -7.61 5.71 6.54
N ALA A 38 -7.51 5.19 5.32
CA ALA A 38 -6.75 5.83 4.25
C ALA A 38 -7.31 7.20 3.87
N ALA A 39 -8.63 7.41 3.89
CA ALA A 39 -9.26 8.69 3.62
C ALA A 39 -8.94 9.73 4.72
N ARG A 40 -8.88 9.31 5.99
CA ARG A 40 -8.49 10.17 7.12
C ARG A 40 -7.02 10.60 7.05
N LEU A 41 -6.12 9.66 6.69
CA LEU A 41 -4.71 9.99 6.43
C LEU A 41 -4.55 10.91 5.21
N ALA A 42 -5.35 10.72 4.17
CA ALA A 42 -5.37 11.61 3.01
C ALA A 42 -5.74 13.06 3.40
N SER A 43 -6.69 13.22 4.33
CA SER A 43 -7.02 14.53 4.90
C SER A 43 -5.83 15.16 5.65
N LEU A 44 -5.08 14.39 6.44
CA LEU A 44 -3.86 14.87 7.08
C LEU A 44 -2.86 15.39 6.03
N LEU A 45 -2.59 14.57 5.00
CA LEU A 45 -1.65 14.96 3.94
C LEU A 45 -2.10 16.24 3.25
N THR A 46 -3.37 16.36 2.91
CA THR A 46 -3.94 17.54 2.25
C THR A 46 -3.87 18.79 3.15
N LYS A 47 -4.16 18.67 4.46
CA LYS A 47 -4.01 19.77 5.43
C LYS A 47 -2.57 20.27 5.54
N ASN A 48 -1.59 19.40 5.27
CA ASN A 48 -0.17 19.76 5.20
C ASN A 48 0.27 20.24 3.80
N GLY A 49 -0.68 20.51 2.90
CA GLY A 49 -0.40 21.07 1.58
C GLY A 49 0.17 20.04 0.58
N LEU A 50 -0.13 18.75 0.76
CA LEU A 50 0.17 17.73 -0.22
C LEU A 50 -1.05 17.47 -1.11
N GLY A 51 -0.81 17.02 -2.34
CA GLY A 51 -1.87 16.76 -3.33
C GLY A 51 -1.34 16.06 -4.56
N ASP A 52 -1.84 16.44 -5.72
CA ASP A 52 -1.48 15.84 -6.99
C ASP A 52 0.04 15.84 -7.22
N ASN A 53 0.58 14.67 -7.55
CA ASN A 53 2.01 14.45 -7.79
C ASN A 53 2.95 14.72 -6.57
N SER A 54 2.43 14.99 -5.36
CA SER A 54 3.25 15.05 -4.13
C SER A 54 3.88 13.69 -3.83
N LYS A 55 5.18 13.65 -3.54
CA LYS A 55 5.91 12.42 -3.25
C LYS A 55 5.97 12.20 -1.75
N VAL A 56 5.66 10.98 -1.33
CA VAL A 56 5.60 10.62 0.08
C VAL A 56 6.40 9.35 0.34
N GLY A 57 7.41 9.45 1.20
CA GLY A 57 8.27 8.33 1.59
C GLY A 57 7.54 7.35 2.49
N LEU A 58 7.71 6.04 2.22
CA LEU A 58 7.23 4.94 3.05
C LEU A 58 8.43 4.19 3.63
N TYR A 59 8.89 4.64 4.80
CA TYR A 59 10.02 4.06 5.54
C TYR A 59 9.49 3.15 6.66
N LEU A 60 8.77 2.10 6.25
CA LEU A 60 7.95 1.24 7.08
C LEU A 60 8.30 -0.23 6.88
N HIS A 61 7.97 -1.04 7.88
CA HIS A 61 7.97 -2.50 7.78
C HIS A 61 6.70 -3.02 7.10
N ASN A 62 6.65 -4.33 6.81
CA ASN A 62 5.43 -4.98 6.36
C ASN A 62 4.37 -4.90 7.46
N SER A 63 3.31 -4.17 7.20
CA SER A 63 2.21 -3.98 8.16
C SER A 63 0.95 -3.45 7.46
N ASN A 64 -0.16 -3.39 8.19
CA ASN A 64 -1.38 -2.73 7.71
C ASN A 64 -1.12 -1.25 7.42
N GLU A 65 -0.35 -0.58 8.29
CA GLU A 65 -0.04 0.86 8.21
C GLU A 65 0.73 1.20 6.91
N TYR A 66 1.58 0.28 6.43
CA TYR A 66 2.25 0.46 5.13
C TYR A 66 1.24 0.61 3.99
N LEU A 67 0.25 -0.27 3.95
CA LEU A 67 -0.77 -0.30 2.89
C LEU A 67 -1.79 0.83 3.08
N GLU A 68 -2.16 1.17 4.32
CA GLU A 68 -3.04 2.30 4.65
C GLU A 68 -2.37 3.63 4.23
N ALA A 69 -1.08 3.82 4.54
CA ALA A 69 -0.31 4.98 4.09
C ALA A 69 -0.23 5.06 2.56
N GLN A 70 0.09 3.95 1.89
CA GLN A 70 0.13 3.92 0.42
C GLN A 70 -1.22 4.27 -0.20
N TYR A 71 -2.31 3.75 0.34
CA TYR A 71 -3.66 4.06 -0.15
C TYR A 71 -4.00 5.53 0.06
N SER A 72 -3.65 6.11 1.21
CA SER A 72 -3.86 7.54 1.48
C SER A 72 -3.14 8.44 0.47
N ILE A 73 -1.94 8.06 0.06
CA ILE A 73 -1.16 8.75 -0.96
C ILE A 73 -1.87 8.67 -2.32
N PHE A 74 -2.36 7.50 -2.70
CA PHE A 74 -3.15 7.35 -3.92
C PHE A 74 -4.43 8.18 -3.89
N LYS A 75 -5.10 8.30 -2.73
CA LYS A 75 -6.33 9.11 -2.60
C LYS A 75 -6.11 10.57 -2.95
N ILE A 76 -4.97 11.15 -2.60
CA ILE A 76 -4.61 12.54 -2.94
C ILE A 76 -3.96 12.70 -4.32
N LYS A 77 -3.91 11.66 -5.16
CA LYS A 77 -3.18 11.61 -6.43
C LYS A 77 -1.66 11.79 -6.26
N GLY A 78 -1.16 11.45 -5.08
CA GLY A 78 0.26 11.49 -4.74
C GLY A 78 1.00 10.25 -5.21
N VAL A 79 2.32 10.28 -5.07
CA VAL A 79 3.25 9.25 -5.52
C VAL A 79 3.94 8.62 -4.31
N PRO A 80 3.64 7.35 -3.97
CA PRO A 80 4.34 6.66 -2.90
C PRO A 80 5.78 6.34 -3.31
N ILE A 81 6.72 6.63 -2.43
CA ILE A 81 8.14 6.34 -2.60
C ILE A 81 8.53 5.24 -1.61
N ASN A 82 8.81 4.05 -2.12
CA ASN A 82 9.29 2.95 -1.30
C ASN A 82 10.70 3.25 -0.77
N VAL A 83 10.87 3.19 0.54
CA VAL A 83 12.16 3.42 1.19
C VAL A 83 12.66 2.09 1.77
N ASN A 84 13.88 1.71 1.44
CA ASN A 84 14.47 0.51 1.99
C ASN A 84 14.81 0.74 3.48
N TYR A 85 14.19 -0.03 4.37
CA TYR A 85 14.40 0.09 5.82
C TYR A 85 15.82 -0.23 6.28
N ARG A 86 16.69 -0.76 5.39
CA ARG A 86 18.11 -0.98 5.66
C ARG A 86 18.99 0.22 5.35
N TYR A 87 18.43 1.26 4.71
CA TYR A 87 19.19 2.46 4.38
C TYR A 87 19.64 3.20 5.63
N LYS A 88 20.85 3.74 5.54
CA LYS A 88 21.43 4.63 6.53
C LYS A 88 21.21 6.10 6.12
N GLU A 89 21.67 7.02 6.95
CA GLU A 89 21.40 8.46 6.78
C GLU A 89 21.69 9.00 5.38
N ASP A 90 22.87 8.72 4.83
CA ASP A 90 23.25 9.25 3.50
C ASP A 90 22.37 8.69 2.37
N GLU A 91 22.00 7.41 2.46
CA GLU A 91 21.13 6.76 1.49
C GLU A 91 19.70 7.28 1.60
N LEU A 92 19.22 7.52 2.83
CA LEU A 92 17.89 8.09 3.10
C LEU A 92 17.81 9.53 2.57
N VAL A 93 18.79 10.37 2.89
CA VAL A 93 18.87 11.76 2.39
C VAL A 93 18.87 11.76 0.86
N TYR A 94 19.75 10.94 0.25
CA TYR A 94 19.79 10.85 -1.20
C TYR A 94 18.44 10.47 -1.80
N LEU A 95 17.82 9.40 -1.30
CA LEU A 95 16.57 8.90 -1.89
C LEU A 95 15.43 9.90 -1.73
N LEU A 96 15.25 10.43 -0.51
CA LEU A 96 14.14 11.33 -0.21
C LEU A 96 14.30 12.70 -0.90
N ASP A 97 15.53 13.22 -1.03
CA ASP A 97 15.80 14.46 -1.77
C ASP A 97 15.66 14.25 -3.29
N ASN A 98 16.21 13.14 -3.82
CA ASN A 98 16.09 12.81 -5.24
C ASN A 98 14.65 12.56 -5.68
N ALA A 99 13.82 12.04 -4.77
CA ALA A 99 12.39 11.84 -5.00
C ALA A 99 11.58 13.12 -4.85
N ASP A 100 12.14 14.23 -4.39
CA ASP A 100 11.41 15.42 -3.98
C ASP A 100 10.33 15.13 -2.92
N ALA A 101 10.65 14.31 -1.91
CA ALA A 101 9.70 13.89 -0.89
C ALA A 101 9.18 15.07 -0.07
N GLU A 102 7.84 15.16 0.05
CA GLU A 102 7.13 16.22 0.76
C GLU A 102 6.56 15.76 2.11
N ALA A 103 6.46 14.45 2.33
CA ALA A 103 6.13 13.84 3.60
C ALA A 103 6.82 12.47 3.74
N VAL A 104 6.96 11.99 4.97
CA VAL A 104 7.55 10.68 5.25
C VAL A 104 6.73 9.98 6.34
N PHE A 105 6.18 8.81 6.02
CA PHE A 105 5.74 7.84 7.01
C PHE A 105 6.93 6.99 7.43
N TYR A 106 7.14 6.82 8.73
CA TYR A 106 8.25 6.02 9.22
C TYR A 106 7.89 5.19 10.46
N GLN A 107 8.57 4.06 10.62
CA GLN A 107 8.42 3.18 11.78
C GLN A 107 9.10 3.79 13.01
N GLY A 108 8.52 3.69 14.19
CA GLY A 108 9.04 4.28 15.43
C GLY A 108 10.51 3.97 15.70
N CYS A 109 10.95 2.73 15.46
CA CYS A 109 12.36 2.33 15.63
C CYS A 109 13.36 3.14 14.78
N TYR A 110 12.90 3.91 13.81
CA TYR A 110 13.73 4.79 12.97
C TYR A 110 13.67 6.27 13.37
N ALA A 111 13.01 6.63 14.47
CA ALA A 111 12.86 8.02 14.90
C ALA A 111 14.20 8.78 15.02
N SER A 112 15.21 8.16 15.60
CA SER A 112 16.56 8.78 15.73
C SER A 112 17.24 9.02 14.38
N GLN A 113 17.03 8.12 13.40
CA GLN A 113 17.57 8.29 12.06
C GLN A 113 16.87 9.44 11.32
N ILE A 114 15.53 9.52 11.42
CA ILE A 114 14.77 10.62 10.84
C ILE A 114 15.17 11.95 11.49
N GLU A 115 15.33 11.98 12.81
CA GLU A 115 15.78 13.18 13.52
C GLU A 115 17.14 13.68 13.04
N SER A 116 18.08 12.78 12.79
CA SER A 116 19.44 13.14 12.31
C SER A 116 19.48 13.72 10.89
N ILE A 117 18.45 13.43 10.06
CA ILE A 117 18.40 13.84 8.67
C ILE A 117 17.35 14.89 8.33
N LYS A 118 16.38 15.15 9.20
CA LYS A 118 15.23 16.04 8.92
C LYS A 118 15.62 17.41 8.41
N GLU A 119 16.68 18.01 8.96
CA GLU A 119 17.20 19.31 8.52
C GLU A 119 17.81 19.30 7.12
N LYS A 120 18.19 18.11 6.62
CA LYS A 120 18.71 17.91 5.27
C LYS A 120 17.58 17.70 4.23
N LEU A 121 16.33 17.67 4.67
CA LEU A 121 15.13 17.39 3.86
C LEU A 121 14.15 18.58 3.87
N PRO A 122 14.53 19.76 3.37
CA PRO A 122 13.74 20.99 3.51
C PRO A 122 12.39 20.96 2.77
N LYS A 123 12.16 20.00 1.88
CA LYS A 123 10.89 19.84 1.17
C LYS A 123 9.86 19.06 1.98
N VAL A 124 10.30 18.30 2.99
CA VAL A 124 9.40 17.49 3.84
C VAL A 124 8.64 18.41 4.79
N LYS A 125 7.33 18.43 4.64
CA LYS A 125 6.39 19.27 5.39
C LYS A 125 5.89 18.59 6.66
N VAL A 126 5.81 17.24 6.66
CA VAL A 126 5.31 16.46 7.78
C VAL A 126 5.98 15.09 7.85
N PHE A 127 6.34 14.69 9.06
CA PHE A 127 6.80 13.34 9.41
C PHE A 127 5.70 12.65 10.20
N ILE A 128 5.32 11.43 9.81
CA ILE A 128 4.26 10.65 10.43
C ILE A 128 4.86 9.36 11.00
N GLN A 129 4.82 9.20 12.32
CA GLN A 129 5.36 8.03 13.00
C GLN A 129 4.29 6.95 13.16
N VAL A 130 4.60 5.74 12.71
CA VAL A 130 3.88 4.54 13.11
C VAL A 130 4.50 4.04 14.42
N ASN A 131 3.73 4.10 15.49
CA ASN A 131 4.18 3.67 16.80
C ASN A 131 4.34 2.13 16.85
N ASP A 132 5.55 1.68 17.20
CA ASP A 132 5.89 0.27 17.36
C ASP A 132 6.34 -0.06 18.80
N GLY A 133 6.14 0.87 19.71
CA GLY A 133 6.52 0.74 21.13
C GLY A 133 8.03 0.87 21.41
N THR A 134 8.85 1.17 20.40
CA THR A 134 10.31 1.27 20.56
C THR A 134 10.78 2.65 21.00
N THR A 135 10.05 3.71 20.63
CA THR A 135 10.40 5.11 20.93
C THR A 135 9.14 5.93 21.20
N GLU A 136 9.32 6.98 22.00
CA GLU A 136 8.28 8.01 22.15
C GLU A 136 8.13 8.81 20.85
N LEU A 137 6.99 9.49 20.69
CA LEU A 137 6.73 10.36 19.55
C LEU A 137 7.60 11.63 19.65
N PRO A 138 8.48 11.90 18.67
CA PRO A 138 9.28 13.11 18.66
C PRO A 138 8.41 14.36 18.38
N GLU A 139 8.78 15.51 18.94
CA GLU A 139 8.05 16.79 18.76
C GLU A 139 7.90 17.21 17.30
N PHE A 140 8.80 16.81 16.42
CA PHE A 140 8.75 17.15 14.99
C PHE A 140 7.81 16.25 14.17
N SER A 141 7.23 15.22 14.79
CA SER A 141 6.38 14.23 14.12
C SER A 141 4.95 14.25 14.64
N VAL A 142 4.04 13.73 13.84
CA VAL A 142 2.66 13.42 14.26
C VAL A 142 2.50 11.89 14.35
N ASP A 143 1.67 11.43 15.29
CA ASP A 143 1.35 10.00 15.41
C ASP A 143 0.36 9.56 14.33
N PHE A 144 0.55 8.34 13.84
CA PHE A 144 -0.25 7.75 12.77
C PHE A 144 -1.71 7.51 13.20
N GLU A 145 -1.94 6.88 14.36
CA GLU A 145 -3.29 6.57 14.85
C GLU A 145 -4.03 7.83 15.33
N ASP A 146 -3.33 8.75 15.98
CA ASP A 146 -3.88 10.07 16.34
C ASP A 146 -4.27 10.85 15.09
N SER A 147 -3.47 10.75 14.03
CA SER A 147 -3.77 11.39 12.73
C SER A 147 -5.04 10.85 12.10
N ILE A 148 -5.31 9.55 12.22
CA ILE A 148 -6.55 8.93 11.76
C ILE A 148 -7.72 9.39 12.65
N SER A 149 -7.56 9.38 13.96
CA SER A 149 -8.61 9.70 14.92
C SER A 149 -9.05 11.16 14.86
N ASN A 150 -8.11 12.07 14.58
CA ASN A 150 -8.34 13.53 14.62
C ASN A 150 -8.67 14.15 13.24
N ASN A 151 -8.78 13.37 12.19
CA ASN A 151 -9.15 13.86 10.88
C ASN A 151 -10.44 13.21 10.37
N ASP A 152 -11.31 14.00 9.75
CA ASP A 152 -12.45 13.48 9.00
C ASP A 152 -11.97 12.83 7.71
N PRO A 153 -12.66 11.80 7.20
CA PRO A 153 -12.30 11.17 5.94
C PRO A 153 -12.42 12.15 4.77
N MET A 154 -11.42 12.17 3.90
CA MET A 154 -11.43 12.96 2.67
C MET A 154 -12.51 12.42 1.71
N GLU A 155 -13.25 13.33 1.08
CA GLU A 155 -14.19 12.95 0.03
C GLU A 155 -13.45 12.33 -1.18
N ARG A 156 -14.13 11.40 -1.85
CA ARG A 156 -13.62 10.79 -3.08
C ARG A 156 -13.44 11.84 -4.17
N GLN A 157 -12.34 11.74 -4.89
CA GLN A 157 -11.99 12.68 -5.95
C GLN A 157 -11.94 11.97 -7.30
N GLU A 158 -12.17 12.73 -8.37
CA GLU A 158 -11.84 12.28 -9.72
C GLU A 158 -10.32 12.18 -9.88
N ARG A 159 -9.86 11.09 -10.51
CA ARG A 159 -8.44 10.79 -10.71
C ARG A 159 -8.21 10.39 -12.15
N SER A 160 -7.01 10.66 -12.66
CA SER A 160 -6.61 10.26 -14.00
C SER A 160 -5.78 8.98 -13.99
N GLY A 161 -5.97 8.14 -14.98
CA GLY A 161 -5.09 7.01 -15.25
C GLY A 161 -3.65 7.41 -15.56
N GLU A 162 -3.41 8.66 -15.96
CA GLU A 162 -2.09 9.24 -16.19
C GLU A 162 -1.37 9.67 -14.91
N ASN A 163 -2.02 9.65 -13.74
CA ASN A 163 -1.33 9.86 -12.46
C ASN A 163 -0.19 8.84 -12.30
N ILE A 164 0.88 9.24 -11.61
CA ILE A 164 2.12 8.47 -11.55
C ILE A 164 2.15 7.54 -10.33
N TYR A 165 2.54 6.30 -10.59
CA TYR A 165 3.06 5.35 -9.61
C TYR A 165 4.56 5.22 -9.78
N MET A 166 5.34 5.24 -8.71
CA MET A 166 6.81 5.15 -8.78
C MET A 166 7.34 4.05 -7.88
N LEU A 167 8.36 3.34 -8.36
CA LEU A 167 9.13 2.41 -7.55
C LEU A 167 10.62 2.73 -7.67
N TYR A 168 11.26 2.99 -6.54
CA TYR A 168 12.71 3.06 -6.48
C TYR A 168 13.31 1.66 -6.46
N THR A 169 14.25 1.43 -7.37
CA THR A 169 14.97 0.16 -7.48
C THR A 169 16.44 0.36 -7.14
N GLY A 170 17.00 -0.53 -6.30
CA GLY A 170 18.44 -0.59 -6.08
C GLY A 170 19.15 -1.07 -7.34
N GLY A 171 19.92 -0.22 -7.98
CA GLY A 171 20.77 -0.60 -9.09
C GLY A 171 21.98 -1.42 -8.60
N THR A 172 22.39 -2.43 -9.35
CA THR A 172 23.62 -3.21 -9.08
C THR A 172 24.90 -2.38 -9.23
N THR A 173 24.82 -1.18 -9.80
CA THR A 173 25.97 -0.36 -10.22
C THR A 173 25.85 1.12 -9.83
N GLY A 174 24.95 1.53 -8.95
CA GLY A 174 24.79 2.94 -8.60
C GLY A 174 23.67 3.23 -7.61
N MET A 175 23.44 4.52 -7.38
CA MET A 175 22.38 5.00 -6.49
C MET A 175 20.98 4.59 -6.99
N PRO A 176 20.02 4.39 -6.09
CA PRO A 176 18.65 4.01 -6.46
C PRO A 176 18.00 4.99 -7.45
N LYS A 177 17.20 4.47 -8.38
CA LYS A 177 16.46 5.27 -9.37
C LYS A 177 14.99 4.97 -9.30
N GLY A 178 14.14 6.00 -9.40
CA GLY A 178 12.70 5.87 -9.48
C GLY A 178 12.26 5.47 -10.89
N VAL A 179 11.61 4.32 -11.01
CA VAL A 179 10.95 3.88 -12.24
C VAL A 179 9.52 4.34 -12.18
N MET A 180 9.08 5.11 -13.17
CA MET A 180 7.74 5.72 -13.23
C MET A 180 6.82 4.92 -14.15
N TYR A 181 5.60 4.75 -13.70
CA TYR A 181 4.51 4.13 -14.45
C TYR A 181 3.28 5.03 -14.36
N THR A 182 2.42 5.04 -15.37
CA THR A 182 1.07 5.57 -15.21
C THR A 182 0.21 4.55 -14.45
N HIS A 183 -0.75 5.00 -13.65
CA HIS A 183 -1.68 4.09 -12.97
C HIS A 183 -2.39 3.17 -13.95
N GLN A 184 -2.89 3.72 -15.07
CA GLN A 184 -3.56 2.94 -16.11
C GLN A 184 -2.66 1.84 -16.69
N GLY A 185 -1.46 2.17 -17.10
CA GLY A 185 -0.52 1.21 -17.68
C GLY A 185 -0.10 0.15 -16.68
N PHE A 186 0.11 0.56 -15.42
CA PHE A 186 0.58 -0.34 -14.39
C PHE A 186 -0.52 -1.32 -13.92
N VAL A 187 -1.73 -0.83 -13.61
CA VAL A 187 -2.88 -1.68 -13.22
C VAL A 187 -3.20 -2.67 -14.34
N SER A 188 -3.30 -2.22 -15.57
CA SER A 188 -3.56 -3.10 -16.73
C SER A 188 -2.49 -4.16 -16.90
N GLY A 189 -1.22 -3.79 -16.75
CA GLY A 189 -0.08 -4.72 -16.81
C GLY A 189 -0.10 -5.76 -15.70
N MET A 190 -0.41 -5.35 -14.47
CA MET A 190 -0.51 -6.26 -13.33
C MET A 190 -1.67 -7.26 -13.47
N LEU A 191 -2.84 -6.80 -13.88
CA LEU A 191 -4.00 -7.67 -14.09
C LEU A 191 -3.73 -8.71 -15.19
N LYS A 192 -3.14 -8.29 -16.31
CA LYS A 192 -2.69 -9.20 -17.36
C LYS A 192 -1.68 -10.22 -16.86
N THR A 193 -0.69 -9.79 -16.09
CA THR A 193 0.33 -10.67 -15.50
C THR A 193 -0.30 -11.65 -14.50
N GLY A 194 -1.16 -11.15 -13.61
CA GLY A 194 -1.87 -11.98 -12.63
C GLY A 194 -2.73 -13.05 -13.29
N THR A 195 -3.42 -12.72 -14.37
CA THR A 195 -4.21 -13.66 -15.15
C THR A 195 -3.32 -14.69 -15.87
N ALA A 196 -2.26 -14.25 -16.55
CA ALA A 196 -1.33 -15.13 -17.25
C ALA A 196 -0.64 -16.15 -16.31
N TRP A 197 -0.45 -15.79 -15.06
CA TRP A 197 0.14 -16.67 -14.03
C TRP A 197 -0.91 -17.48 -13.25
N GLY A 198 -2.19 -17.35 -13.61
CA GLY A 198 -3.27 -18.05 -12.90
C GLY A 198 -3.51 -17.52 -11.48
N LEU A 199 -3.01 -16.34 -11.15
CA LEU A 199 -3.26 -15.68 -9.87
C LEU A 199 -4.63 -14.98 -9.82
N LEU A 200 -5.15 -14.61 -10.98
CA LEU A 200 -6.47 -13.97 -11.11
C LEU A 200 -7.39 -14.84 -11.96
N PRO A 201 -8.62 -15.11 -11.50
CA PRO A 201 -9.61 -15.88 -12.25
C PRO A 201 -10.34 -15.02 -13.29
N ILE A 202 -9.60 -14.30 -14.11
CA ILE A 202 -10.11 -13.45 -15.20
C ILE A 202 -9.80 -14.19 -16.52
N ALA A 203 -10.78 -14.28 -17.39
CA ALA A 203 -10.55 -14.90 -18.70
C ALA A 203 -9.61 -14.02 -19.56
N PRO A 204 -8.58 -14.59 -20.22
CA PRO A 204 -7.67 -13.81 -21.06
C PRO A 204 -8.38 -12.95 -22.11
N GLU A 205 -9.48 -13.45 -22.67
CA GLU A 205 -10.29 -12.77 -23.68
C GLU A 205 -10.92 -11.47 -23.13
N GLU A 206 -11.19 -11.39 -21.83
CA GLU A 206 -11.71 -10.17 -21.18
C GLU A 206 -10.64 -9.07 -21.07
N LEU A 207 -9.36 -9.46 -21.14
CA LEU A 207 -8.21 -8.56 -21.05
C LEU A 207 -7.63 -8.16 -22.42
N GLU A 208 -7.86 -8.94 -23.48
CA GLU A 208 -7.24 -8.72 -24.80
C GLU A 208 -7.75 -7.48 -25.54
N ASN A 209 -8.99 -7.07 -25.29
CA ASN A 209 -9.66 -6.00 -26.03
C ASN A 209 -9.50 -4.61 -25.39
N THR A 210 -8.72 -4.47 -24.31
CA THR A 210 -8.63 -3.21 -23.59
C THR A 210 -7.25 -2.58 -23.71
N THR A 211 -7.20 -1.43 -24.38
CA THR A 211 -6.06 -0.47 -24.26
C THR A 211 -5.98 0.14 -22.84
N GLY A 212 -6.99 -0.09 -22.01
CA GLY A 212 -7.09 0.17 -20.58
C GLY A 212 -8.05 -0.84 -19.98
N PHE A 213 -7.82 -1.27 -18.75
CA PHE A 213 -8.73 -2.14 -18.03
C PHE A 213 -10.02 -1.36 -17.72
N ASP A 214 -11.17 -1.89 -18.14
CA ASP A 214 -12.45 -1.28 -17.79
C ASP A 214 -12.77 -1.59 -16.31
N LEU A 215 -12.62 -0.58 -15.45
CA LEU A 215 -12.92 -0.73 -14.03
C LEU A 215 -14.40 -1.10 -13.77
N ASP A 216 -15.28 -0.88 -14.73
CA ASP A 216 -16.72 -1.16 -14.57
C ASP A 216 -17.01 -2.66 -14.48
N ILE A 217 -16.09 -3.54 -14.91
CA ILE A 217 -16.22 -5.01 -14.73
C ILE A 217 -15.81 -5.48 -13.33
N VAL A 218 -14.96 -4.73 -12.61
CA VAL A 218 -14.40 -5.15 -11.33
C VAL A 218 -15.46 -5.40 -10.26
N PRO A 219 -16.47 -4.54 -10.07
CA PRO A 219 -17.52 -4.80 -9.08
C PRO A 219 -18.24 -6.15 -9.31
N GLY A 220 -18.56 -6.47 -10.54
CA GLY A 220 -19.18 -7.76 -10.90
C GLY A 220 -18.25 -8.94 -10.63
N LEU A 221 -16.97 -8.82 -11.02
CA LEU A 221 -15.94 -9.83 -10.77
C LEU A 221 -15.77 -10.09 -9.26
N VAL A 222 -15.59 -9.04 -8.48
CA VAL A 222 -15.39 -9.15 -7.02
C VAL A 222 -16.59 -9.78 -6.35
N LYS A 223 -17.82 -9.42 -6.74
CA LYS A 223 -19.05 -10.03 -6.24
C LYS A 223 -19.11 -11.53 -6.56
N ASN A 224 -18.82 -11.92 -7.79
CA ASN A 224 -18.80 -13.33 -8.20
C ASN A 224 -17.72 -14.12 -7.43
N LEU A 225 -16.55 -13.53 -7.19
CA LEU A 225 -15.48 -14.14 -6.40
C LEU A 225 -15.88 -14.29 -4.93
N GLU A 226 -16.57 -13.29 -4.35
CA GLU A 226 -17.08 -13.36 -2.98
C GLU A 226 -18.11 -14.50 -2.85
N GLU A 227 -19.11 -14.54 -3.74
CA GLU A 227 -20.17 -15.56 -3.73
C GLU A 227 -19.64 -16.98 -3.94
N SER A 228 -18.57 -17.15 -4.73
CA SER A 228 -17.89 -18.44 -4.95
C SER A 228 -16.83 -18.78 -3.92
N ASN A 229 -16.59 -17.93 -2.92
CA ASN A 229 -15.47 -18.03 -1.97
C ASN A 229 -14.11 -18.12 -2.67
N GLY A 230 -13.98 -17.47 -3.83
CA GLY A 230 -12.79 -17.48 -4.68
C GLY A 230 -11.85 -16.28 -4.49
N LEU A 231 -12.14 -15.38 -3.54
CA LEU A 231 -11.28 -14.23 -3.29
C LEU A 231 -9.94 -14.64 -2.69
N ILE A 232 -8.88 -14.04 -3.23
CA ILE A 232 -7.49 -14.39 -2.90
C ILE A 232 -7.14 -13.93 -1.49
N VAL A 233 -6.44 -14.78 -0.75
CA VAL A 233 -5.71 -14.42 0.46
C VAL A 233 -4.22 -14.54 0.17
N SER A 234 -3.50 -13.42 0.27
CA SER A 234 -2.06 -13.35 -0.03
C SER A 234 -1.25 -13.14 1.24
N LEU A 235 -0.15 -13.87 1.36
CA LEU A 235 0.83 -13.73 2.43
C LEU A 235 2.20 -13.42 1.80
N PRO A 236 2.55 -12.11 1.58
CA PRO A 236 3.81 -11.74 0.97
C PRO A 236 5.01 -12.14 1.84
N ALA A 237 5.82 -13.08 1.38
CA ALA A 237 7.07 -13.45 2.03
C ALA A 237 8.21 -12.43 1.76
N CYS A 238 8.04 -11.56 0.76
CA CYS A 238 8.97 -10.50 0.42
C CYS A 238 8.57 -9.18 1.07
N PRO A 239 9.53 -8.28 1.39
CA PRO A 239 9.21 -6.96 1.88
C PRO A 239 8.35 -6.15 0.89
N LEU A 240 7.35 -5.42 1.43
CA LEU A 240 6.48 -4.53 0.64
C LEU A 240 7.25 -3.36 0.01
N MET A 241 8.40 -3.00 0.54
CA MET A 241 9.29 -2.01 -0.08
C MET A 241 9.92 -2.46 -1.40
N HIS A 242 9.80 -3.74 -1.75
CA HIS A 242 10.30 -4.30 -3.02
C HIS A 242 9.15 -4.64 -3.97
N GLY A 243 9.40 -4.48 -5.28
CA GLY A 243 8.40 -4.74 -6.32
C GLY A 243 7.73 -6.11 -6.20
N THR A 244 8.48 -7.18 -5.94
CA THR A 244 7.90 -8.52 -5.78
C THR A 244 6.88 -8.59 -4.63
N GLY A 245 7.24 -8.08 -3.44
CA GLY A 245 6.34 -8.05 -2.29
C GLY A 245 5.13 -7.17 -2.52
N MET A 246 5.36 -5.97 -3.05
CA MET A 246 4.28 -5.01 -3.30
C MET A 246 3.39 -5.44 -4.47
N TRP A 247 3.96 -5.74 -5.62
CA TRP A 247 3.16 -5.96 -6.84
C TRP A 247 2.42 -7.28 -6.80
N LEU A 248 3.14 -8.38 -6.56
CA LEU A 248 2.56 -9.73 -6.57
C LEU A 248 1.85 -10.04 -5.25
N GLY A 249 2.44 -9.62 -4.13
CA GLY A 249 1.94 -9.95 -2.80
C GLY A 249 0.82 -9.05 -2.31
N ALA A 250 0.73 -7.80 -2.75
CA ALA A 250 -0.27 -6.85 -2.28
C ALA A 250 -1.16 -6.28 -3.39
N LEU A 251 -0.58 -5.60 -4.40
CA LEU A 251 -1.39 -4.85 -5.37
C LEU A 251 -2.28 -5.75 -6.23
N ILE A 252 -1.78 -6.92 -6.69
CA ILE A 252 -2.60 -7.87 -7.47
C ILE A 252 -3.79 -8.39 -6.66
N PRO A 253 -3.61 -8.97 -5.45
CA PRO A 253 -4.73 -9.41 -4.62
C PRO A 253 -5.73 -8.30 -4.31
N LEU A 254 -5.25 -7.12 -3.90
CA LEU A 254 -6.11 -5.98 -3.59
C LEU A 254 -6.88 -5.45 -4.82
N SER A 255 -6.36 -5.63 -6.02
CA SER A 255 -7.03 -5.18 -7.25
C SER A 255 -8.29 -5.99 -7.61
N VAL A 256 -8.54 -7.10 -6.92
CA VAL A 256 -9.71 -7.97 -7.10
C VAL A 256 -10.46 -8.26 -5.80
N GLY A 257 -10.30 -7.42 -4.79
CA GLY A 257 -11.01 -7.54 -3.52
C GLY A 257 -10.45 -8.60 -2.57
N GLY A 258 -9.22 -9.07 -2.82
CA GLY A 258 -8.53 -10.03 -1.96
C GLY A 258 -8.09 -9.47 -0.61
N THR A 259 -7.50 -10.34 0.20
CA THR A 259 -6.95 -10.04 1.52
C THR A 259 -5.43 -10.12 1.49
N VAL A 260 -4.73 -9.15 2.06
CA VAL A 260 -3.28 -9.19 2.27
C VAL A 260 -2.99 -9.43 3.74
N VAL A 261 -2.21 -10.46 4.02
CA VAL A 261 -1.76 -10.80 5.37
C VAL A 261 -0.29 -10.47 5.49
N THR A 262 0.07 -9.66 6.47
CA THR A 262 1.47 -9.35 6.77
C THR A 262 1.88 -9.92 8.11
N ILE A 263 3.16 -10.26 8.24
CA ILE A 263 3.73 -10.76 9.48
C ILE A 263 4.46 -9.59 10.15
N PRO A 264 4.12 -9.23 11.41
CA PRO A 264 4.72 -8.09 12.10
C PRO A 264 6.15 -8.41 12.60
N GLN A 265 7.06 -8.70 11.67
CA GLN A 265 8.41 -9.14 11.99
C GLN A 265 9.41 -8.63 10.95
N LEU A 266 10.63 -8.27 11.41
CA LEU A 266 11.77 -8.00 10.53
C LEU A 266 12.39 -9.31 10.06
N GLY A 267 12.32 -9.53 8.75
CA GLY A 267 12.88 -10.73 8.13
C GLY A 267 11.87 -11.87 7.98
N LEU A 268 12.25 -12.87 7.21
CA LEU A 268 11.43 -14.07 6.99
C LEU A 268 11.68 -15.07 8.12
N ASP A 269 10.62 -15.39 8.85
CA ASP A 269 10.57 -16.53 9.76
C ASP A 269 9.74 -17.64 9.12
N PRO A 270 10.37 -18.75 8.68
CA PRO A 270 9.68 -19.84 8.00
C PRO A 270 8.62 -20.52 8.88
N ASP A 271 8.86 -20.61 10.19
CA ASP A 271 7.93 -21.25 11.12
C ASP A 271 6.68 -20.39 11.30
N LEU A 272 6.85 -19.09 11.53
CA LEU A 272 5.74 -18.16 11.63
C LEU A 272 4.96 -18.03 10.33
N LEU A 273 5.66 -18.07 9.18
CA LEU A 273 5.02 -18.09 7.86
C LEU A 273 4.16 -19.36 7.70
N SER A 274 4.69 -20.52 8.08
CA SER A 274 3.97 -21.81 7.99
C SER A 274 2.74 -21.84 8.90
N VAL A 275 2.86 -21.34 10.13
CA VAL A 275 1.73 -21.24 11.08
C VAL A 275 0.65 -20.29 10.53
N SER A 276 1.04 -19.10 10.07
CA SER A 276 0.10 -18.14 9.50
C SER A 276 -0.62 -18.70 8.28
N TYR A 277 0.10 -19.36 7.37
CA TYR A 277 -0.50 -20.02 6.21
C TYR A 277 -1.50 -21.11 6.61
N THR A 278 -1.17 -21.92 7.60
CA THR A 278 -2.03 -22.98 8.10
C THR A 278 -3.35 -22.42 8.65
N HIS A 279 -3.29 -21.35 9.45
CA HIS A 279 -4.48 -20.70 10.01
C HIS A 279 -5.37 -20.03 8.96
N LEU A 280 -4.79 -19.59 7.85
CA LEU A 280 -5.54 -18.94 6.76
C LEU A 280 -6.21 -19.94 5.82
N THR A 281 -5.64 -21.14 5.67
CA THR A 281 -6.07 -22.12 4.65
C THR A 281 -6.90 -23.26 5.20
N LEU A 282 -6.82 -23.55 6.51
CA LEU A 282 -7.66 -24.59 7.10
C LEU A 282 -9.08 -24.06 7.31
N PRO A 283 -10.12 -24.74 6.77
CA PRO A 283 -11.50 -24.42 7.13
C PRO A 283 -11.66 -24.62 8.63
N THR A 284 -12.20 -23.60 9.31
CA THR A 284 -12.60 -23.67 10.72
C THR A 284 -13.87 -24.54 10.88
N THR A 285 -13.87 -25.73 10.36
CA THR A 285 -14.88 -26.73 10.70
C THR A 285 -14.42 -27.41 11.98
N PRO A 286 -15.15 -27.23 13.10
CA PRO A 286 -14.86 -28.04 14.28
C PRO A 286 -15.09 -29.49 13.89
N TYR A 287 -14.07 -30.30 14.06
CA TYR A 287 -14.28 -31.74 14.07
C TYR A 287 -15.22 -32.06 15.24
N VAL A 288 -16.42 -32.47 14.90
CA VAL A 288 -17.35 -33.10 15.84
C VAL A 288 -16.95 -34.55 16.00
#